data_33ade6a1a33407dc2bc9722da14a63dd
#
_entry.id   33ade6a1a33407dc2bc9722da14a63dd
#
_cell.length_a   1.000
_cell.length_b   1.000
_cell.length_c   1.000
_cell.angle_alpha   90.00
_cell.angle_beta   90.00
_cell.angle_gamma   90.00
#
_symmetry.space_group_name_H-M   'P 1'
#
loop_
_entity.id
_entity.type
_entity.pdbx_description
1 polymer ?
#
loop_
_entity_poly.entity_id
_entity_poly.type
_entity_poly.pdbx_seq_one_letter_code
_entity_poly.pdbx_strand_id
1 'polypeptide(L)'
;MTAELLVILFAFFVQFTDKAGSEHVCLSELAKEKRVERGIAIDSLDYAVSPIYMDSLDALSVRVYHTSRWTNGATIEADSSTIQTIAKWAFVDSVYLTRTTSAKEISKRASIDQYCQQQDDTWLSAQQTEQLNLHLLHEAGFHGQGITMAIIDGGFQNVDSMAAFDPIREQILGVYDMTDDADDIYGTTGGHGTKCFSTIAGITSDYTGAATAAEYYLIRSEEHLTESPKEMDNWVAAIELADSLGVDIASTSLGYAMFDTEEFTLSYADMDGQSTRCSHAAQIASRKGMLLVVAAGNEGNKDWHYISAPADADSILTVGAVDIHDSIAAFSSWGPTADGRVKPEVCAVGYQTALIDPIDNRVVRGNGTSFACPIIAGMAACLWSALPTASNIEIRERIIRSGDRYDSPHDQYGYGIPNAWQAYTQSTGLMTPSKGEQKAQKVIINGQLWIIHEGEVYNIIGVKSARNEKKRSNCFHN
;
A
#
# COMPACT_ATOMS: atom_id res chain seq x y z
N MET A 1 35.66 -39.46 -8.98
CA MET A 1 35.24 -38.10 -8.73
C MET A 1 34.06 -37.86 -9.64
N THR A 2 32.86 -38.03 -9.05
CA THR A 2 31.62 -37.65 -9.71
C THR A 2 31.56 -36.12 -9.69
N ALA A 3 31.58 -35.52 -10.88
CA ALA A 3 31.28 -34.10 -11.01
C ALA A 3 29.84 -33.92 -10.56
N GLU A 4 29.64 -33.35 -9.37
CA GLU A 4 28.33 -32.79 -9.02
C GLU A 4 28.03 -31.70 -10.02
N LEU A 5 27.01 -31.94 -10.85
CA LEU A 5 26.47 -30.89 -11.72
C LEU A 5 25.92 -29.80 -10.77
N LEU A 6 26.57 -28.64 -10.74
CA LEU A 6 26.03 -27.48 -10.04
C LEU A 6 24.74 -27.09 -10.75
N VAL A 7 23.60 -27.43 -10.17
CA VAL A 7 22.29 -27.02 -10.69
C VAL A 7 22.14 -25.56 -10.34
N ILE A 8 22.05 -24.70 -11.36
CA ILE A 8 21.77 -23.28 -11.17
C ILE A 8 20.27 -23.12 -11.06
N LEU A 9 19.79 -22.62 -9.93
CA LEU A 9 18.39 -22.37 -9.67
C LEU A 9 18.08 -20.88 -9.84
N PHE A 10 16.91 -20.56 -10.33
CA PHE A 10 16.41 -19.22 -10.60
C PHE A 10 15.04 -19.06 -9.95
N ALA A 11 14.64 -17.82 -9.60
CA ALA A 11 13.26 -17.58 -9.22
C ALA A 11 12.44 -17.15 -10.44
N PHE A 12 11.22 -17.70 -10.52
CA PHE A 12 10.26 -17.41 -11.59
C PHE A 12 8.89 -17.15 -10.98
N PHE A 13 8.15 -16.20 -11.54
CA PHE A 13 6.72 -16.10 -11.34
C PHE A 13 6.01 -16.88 -12.46
N VAL A 14 5.18 -17.86 -12.08
CA VAL A 14 4.36 -18.67 -12.98
C VAL A 14 2.92 -18.22 -12.85
N GLN A 15 2.37 -17.64 -13.90
CA GLN A 15 0.98 -17.19 -13.96
C GLN A 15 0.09 -18.31 -14.48
N PHE A 16 -1.06 -18.53 -13.83
CA PHE A 16 -2.02 -19.55 -14.23
C PHE A 16 -3.19 -18.93 -15.00
N THR A 17 -3.83 -19.74 -15.87
CA THR A 17 -4.96 -19.33 -16.71
C THR A 17 -6.23 -19.07 -15.90
N ASP A 18 -6.47 -19.85 -14.86
CA ASP A 18 -7.69 -19.81 -14.05
C ASP A 18 -7.45 -20.33 -12.62
N LYS A 19 -8.52 -20.46 -11.84
CA LYS A 19 -8.51 -20.99 -10.46
C LYS A 19 -9.31 -22.30 -10.35
N ALA A 20 -9.16 -23.21 -11.30
CA ALA A 20 -9.92 -24.46 -11.32
C ALA A 20 -9.84 -25.22 -9.98
N GLY A 21 -10.99 -25.61 -9.45
CA GLY A 21 -11.08 -26.36 -8.19
C GLY A 21 -10.81 -25.55 -6.93
N SER A 22 -10.62 -24.24 -7.01
CA SER A 22 -10.44 -23.40 -5.83
C SER A 22 -11.79 -23.08 -5.17
N GLU A 23 -11.95 -23.48 -3.92
CA GLU A 23 -13.13 -23.20 -3.08
C GLU A 23 -12.74 -22.43 -1.81
N HIS A 24 -11.44 -22.29 -1.53
CA HIS A 24 -10.94 -21.67 -0.32
C HIS A 24 -10.88 -20.15 -0.46
N VAL A 25 -11.63 -19.44 0.39
CA VAL A 25 -11.60 -17.98 0.52
C VAL A 25 -10.49 -17.57 1.49
N CYS A 26 -9.51 -16.81 1.00
CA CYS A 26 -8.33 -16.39 1.76
C CYS A 26 -8.60 -15.13 2.60
N LEU A 27 -9.65 -15.12 3.40
CA LEU A 27 -10.00 -14.01 4.27
C LEU A 27 -10.26 -14.50 5.70
N SER A 28 -9.75 -13.78 6.69
CA SER A 28 -10.12 -13.96 8.09
C SER A 28 -11.59 -13.61 8.33
N GLU A 29 -12.15 -13.99 9.46
CA GLU A 29 -13.52 -13.58 9.81
C GLU A 29 -13.63 -12.06 9.91
N LEU A 30 -12.65 -11.39 10.51
CA LEU A 30 -12.60 -9.92 10.58
C LEU A 30 -12.59 -9.29 9.17
N ALA A 31 -11.79 -9.82 8.24
CA ALA A 31 -11.76 -9.34 6.86
C ALA A 31 -13.13 -9.50 6.18
N LYS A 32 -13.81 -10.63 6.39
CA LYS A 32 -15.16 -10.87 5.86
C LYS A 32 -16.19 -9.91 6.46
N GLU A 33 -16.14 -9.66 7.76
CA GLU A 33 -16.99 -8.69 8.44
C GLU A 33 -16.80 -7.28 7.85
N LYS A 34 -15.55 -6.83 7.70
CA LYS A 34 -15.22 -5.52 7.09
C LYS A 34 -15.69 -5.44 5.61
N ARG A 35 -15.59 -6.54 4.82
CA ARG A 35 -16.17 -6.59 3.47
C ARG A 35 -17.68 -6.31 3.49
N VAL A 36 -18.40 -6.97 4.40
CA VAL A 36 -19.86 -6.79 4.53
C VAL A 36 -20.19 -5.35 4.94
N GLU A 37 -19.51 -4.81 5.93
CA GLU A 37 -19.71 -3.44 6.41
C GLU A 37 -19.47 -2.39 5.31
N ARG A 38 -18.44 -2.60 4.48
CA ARG A 38 -18.06 -1.71 3.38
C ARG A 38 -18.83 -1.98 2.09
N GLY A 39 -19.70 -2.99 2.06
CA GLY A 39 -20.46 -3.38 0.86
C GLY A 39 -19.58 -3.93 -0.26
N ILE A 40 -18.44 -4.52 0.06
CA ILE A 40 -17.49 -5.11 -0.90
C ILE A 40 -17.80 -6.61 -1.03
N ALA A 41 -18.11 -7.05 -2.24
CA ALA A 41 -18.40 -8.45 -2.51
C ALA A 41 -17.13 -9.32 -2.47
N ILE A 42 -17.29 -10.55 -1.99
CA ILE A 42 -16.29 -11.62 -2.19
C ILE A 42 -16.38 -12.06 -3.65
N ASP A 43 -15.26 -12.06 -4.36
CA ASP A 43 -15.17 -12.42 -5.78
C ASP A 43 -13.95 -13.33 -6.04
N SER A 44 -13.64 -13.59 -7.32
CA SER A 44 -12.55 -14.49 -7.72
C SER A 44 -11.18 -14.09 -7.17
N LEU A 45 -10.96 -12.81 -6.82
CA LEU A 45 -9.71 -12.33 -6.24
C LEU A 45 -9.54 -12.74 -4.76
N ASP A 46 -10.60 -13.17 -4.10
CA ASP A 46 -10.57 -13.61 -2.70
C ASP A 46 -10.33 -15.13 -2.57
N TYR A 47 -10.42 -15.88 -3.67
CA TYR A 47 -10.17 -17.33 -3.68
C TYR A 47 -8.68 -17.65 -3.91
N ALA A 48 -8.21 -18.68 -3.26
CA ALA A 48 -6.84 -19.21 -3.42
C ALA A 48 -6.53 -19.56 -4.89
N VAL A 49 -5.25 -19.69 -5.21
CA VAL A 49 -4.79 -20.33 -6.47
C VAL A 49 -5.32 -21.74 -6.55
N SER A 50 -5.46 -22.28 -7.76
CA SER A 50 -5.91 -23.67 -7.98
C SER A 50 -5.06 -24.68 -7.20
N PRO A 51 -5.65 -25.48 -6.30
CA PRO A 51 -4.91 -26.53 -5.60
C PRO A 51 -4.37 -27.59 -6.56
N ILE A 52 -5.07 -27.85 -7.68
CA ILE A 52 -4.65 -28.81 -8.71
C ILE A 52 -3.33 -28.36 -9.36
N TYR A 53 -3.16 -27.06 -9.58
CA TYR A 53 -1.95 -26.51 -10.18
C TYR A 53 -0.79 -26.49 -9.17
N MET A 54 -1.11 -26.24 -7.91
CA MET A 54 -0.13 -26.35 -6.82
C MET A 54 0.35 -27.78 -6.62
N ASP A 55 -0.53 -28.76 -6.64
CA ASP A 55 -0.18 -30.20 -6.60
C ASP A 55 0.74 -30.60 -7.78
N SER A 56 0.54 -29.97 -8.95
CA SER A 56 1.38 -30.22 -10.13
C SER A 56 2.80 -29.66 -9.96
N LEU A 57 2.94 -28.51 -9.29
CA LEU A 57 4.26 -27.95 -8.92
C LEU A 57 4.95 -28.82 -7.86
N ASP A 58 4.21 -29.25 -6.84
CA ASP A 58 4.72 -30.10 -5.77
C ASP A 58 5.25 -31.45 -6.32
N ALA A 59 4.55 -32.04 -7.31
CA ALA A 59 4.99 -33.26 -8.00
C ALA A 59 6.36 -33.14 -8.69
N LEU A 60 6.79 -31.92 -9.04
CA LEU A 60 8.13 -31.64 -9.55
C LEU A 60 9.14 -31.32 -8.45
N SER A 61 8.73 -31.29 -7.19
CA SER A 61 9.54 -30.94 -6.02
C SER A 61 10.21 -29.55 -6.15
N VAL A 62 9.56 -28.62 -6.84
CA VAL A 62 10.02 -27.22 -6.90
C VAL A 62 9.68 -26.50 -5.58
N ARG A 63 10.56 -25.63 -5.14
CA ARG A 63 10.28 -24.76 -4.01
C ARG A 63 9.29 -23.68 -4.43
N VAL A 64 8.17 -23.55 -3.73
CA VAL A 64 7.24 -22.43 -3.88
C VAL A 64 7.54 -21.42 -2.78
N TYR A 65 7.84 -20.18 -3.16
CA TYR A 65 8.05 -19.07 -2.24
C TYR A 65 6.71 -18.49 -1.79
N HIS A 66 5.91 -18.05 -2.77
CA HIS A 66 4.61 -17.45 -2.54
C HIS A 66 3.61 -17.89 -3.59
N THR A 67 2.34 -17.83 -3.24
CA THR A 67 1.22 -17.83 -4.18
C THR A 67 0.56 -16.46 -4.15
N SER A 68 0.09 -15.99 -5.29
CA SER A 68 -0.69 -14.77 -5.39
C SER A 68 -2.08 -15.08 -5.91
N ARG A 69 -3.09 -14.81 -5.10
CA ARG A 69 -4.48 -14.94 -5.53
C ARG A 69 -4.92 -13.80 -6.44
N TRP A 70 -4.29 -12.63 -6.34
CA TRP A 70 -4.65 -11.46 -7.14
C TRP A 70 -4.07 -11.51 -8.55
N THR A 71 -2.86 -11.97 -8.69
CA THR A 71 -2.20 -12.16 -10.00
C THR A 71 -2.34 -13.60 -10.52
N ASN A 72 -3.00 -14.48 -9.75
CA ASN A 72 -3.29 -15.88 -10.06
C ASN A 72 -2.04 -16.67 -10.49
N GLY A 73 -1.08 -16.79 -9.58
CA GLY A 73 0.18 -17.46 -9.89
C GLY A 73 0.96 -17.88 -8.66
N ALA A 74 2.18 -18.34 -8.89
CA ALA A 74 3.12 -18.72 -7.84
C ALA A 74 4.54 -18.27 -8.19
N THR A 75 5.28 -17.77 -7.21
CA THR A 75 6.72 -17.54 -7.30
C THR A 75 7.43 -18.81 -6.85
N ILE A 76 8.25 -19.38 -7.73
CA ILE A 76 8.91 -20.67 -7.53
C ILE A 76 10.41 -20.59 -7.79
N GLU A 77 11.16 -21.55 -7.23
CA GLU A 77 12.56 -21.78 -7.57
C GLU A 77 12.66 -23.01 -8.48
N ALA A 78 13.29 -22.86 -9.63
CA ALA A 78 13.46 -23.94 -10.60
C ALA A 78 14.75 -23.77 -11.43
N ASP A 79 15.23 -24.89 -11.98
CA ASP A 79 16.22 -24.86 -13.04
C ASP A 79 15.61 -24.61 -14.43
N SER A 80 16.47 -24.36 -15.41
CA SER A 80 16.03 -24.08 -16.79
C SER A 80 15.27 -25.22 -17.46
N SER A 81 15.47 -26.47 -17.08
CA SER A 81 14.78 -27.63 -17.69
C SER A 81 13.38 -27.81 -17.08
N THR A 82 13.28 -27.61 -15.79
CA THR A 82 12.03 -27.66 -15.03
C THR A 82 11.08 -26.56 -15.49
N ILE A 83 11.57 -25.32 -15.60
CA ILE A 83 10.71 -24.20 -16.03
C ILE A 83 10.24 -24.35 -17.48
N GLN A 84 11.05 -24.93 -18.40
CA GLN A 84 10.62 -25.26 -19.75
C GLN A 84 9.52 -26.31 -19.80
N THR A 85 9.46 -27.18 -18.80
CA THR A 85 8.39 -28.19 -18.65
C THR A 85 7.13 -27.51 -18.15
N ILE A 86 7.22 -26.70 -17.11
CA ILE A 86 6.10 -25.95 -16.51
C ILE A 86 5.46 -25.02 -17.56
N ALA A 87 6.26 -24.28 -18.33
CA ALA A 87 5.78 -23.36 -19.36
C ALA A 87 4.95 -24.04 -20.49
N LYS A 88 4.98 -25.35 -20.60
CA LYS A 88 4.19 -26.11 -21.58
C LYS A 88 2.85 -26.62 -21.03
N TRP A 89 2.61 -26.45 -19.74
CA TRP A 89 1.35 -26.90 -19.15
C TRP A 89 0.18 -26.05 -19.67
N ALA A 90 -0.92 -26.70 -20.00
CA ALA A 90 -2.09 -26.03 -20.59
C ALA A 90 -2.74 -24.97 -19.66
N PHE A 91 -2.47 -25.07 -18.37
CA PHE A 91 -2.98 -24.15 -17.35
C PHE A 91 -1.97 -23.07 -16.95
N VAL A 92 -0.81 -22.99 -17.61
CA VAL A 92 0.17 -21.91 -17.44
C VAL A 92 -0.02 -20.90 -18.58
N ASP A 93 -0.32 -19.65 -18.21
CA ASP A 93 -0.47 -18.55 -19.15
C ASP A 93 0.89 -17.98 -19.55
N SER A 94 1.72 -17.69 -18.56
CA SER A 94 3.03 -17.06 -18.75
C SER A 94 4.00 -17.40 -17.62
N VAL A 95 5.29 -17.22 -17.90
CA VAL A 95 6.39 -17.42 -16.96
C VAL A 95 7.33 -16.23 -17.03
N TYR A 96 7.65 -15.63 -15.90
CA TYR A 96 8.53 -14.48 -15.77
C TYR A 96 9.73 -14.82 -14.90
N LEU A 97 10.95 -14.57 -15.37
CA LEU A 97 12.15 -14.64 -14.54
C LEU A 97 12.16 -13.47 -13.56
N THR A 98 12.32 -13.75 -12.26
CA THR A 98 12.27 -12.72 -11.21
C THR A 98 13.54 -12.59 -10.41
N ARG A 99 14.42 -13.59 -10.44
CA ARG A 99 15.76 -13.53 -9.83
C ARG A 99 16.71 -14.48 -10.54
N THR A 100 17.95 -14.01 -10.80
CA THR A 100 19.07 -14.85 -11.26
C THR A 100 19.96 -15.23 -10.07
N THR A 101 20.60 -16.40 -10.12
CA THR A 101 21.48 -16.87 -9.04
C THR A 101 22.88 -16.25 -9.07
N SER A 102 23.20 -15.43 -10.06
CA SER A 102 24.47 -14.70 -10.08
C SER A 102 24.41 -13.49 -9.16
N ALA A 103 24.39 -13.74 -7.85
CA ALA A 103 24.74 -12.69 -6.90
C ALA A 103 26.22 -12.35 -7.12
N LYS A 104 26.52 -11.35 -7.95
CA LYS A 104 27.63 -10.48 -7.63
C LYS A 104 27.26 -9.89 -6.28
N GLU A 105 28.16 -10.04 -5.28
CA GLU A 105 28.12 -9.20 -4.09
C GLU A 105 28.09 -7.75 -4.57
N ILE A 106 26.91 -7.21 -4.70
CA ILE A 106 26.71 -5.81 -5.02
C ILE A 106 26.81 -5.10 -3.70
N SER A 107 27.73 -4.16 -3.69
CA SER A 107 27.81 -3.20 -2.60
C SER A 107 26.39 -2.81 -2.20
N LYS A 108 25.96 -3.16 -0.96
CA LYS A 108 24.74 -2.71 -0.35
C LYS A 108 24.41 -1.33 -0.90
N ARG A 109 23.27 -1.17 -1.58
CA ARG A 109 22.64 0.13 -1.61
C ARG A 109 22.50 0.51 -0.15
N ALA A 110 23.41 1.36 0.31
CA ALA A 110 23.19 2.04 1.55
C ALA A 110 21.83 2.70 1.35
N SER A 111 20.83 2.23 2.07
CA SER A 111 19.63 3.04 2.31
C SER A 111 20.19 4.43 2.53
N ILE A 112 19.71 5.44 1.76
CA ILE A 112 20.23 6.80 1.86
C ILE A 112 19.70 7.38 3.18
N ASP A 113 20.02 6.71 4.24
CA ASP A 113 19.93 7.20 5.61
C ASP A 113 21.14 8.12 5.80
N GLN A 114 21.12 9.28 5.17
CA GLN A 114 22.07 10.32 5.53
C GLN A 114 21.72 10.81 6.92
N TYR A 115 22.36 10.16 7.91
CA TYR A 115 22.30 10.62 9.30
C TYR A 115 22.98 11.98 9.39
N CYS A 116 22.23 13.02 9.65
CA CYS A 116 22.76 14.25 10.23
C CYS A 116 22.74 14.12 11.75
N GLN A 117 23.87 13.81 12.34
CA GLN A 117 24.09 14.00 13.77
C GLN A 117 24.22 15.51 14.04
N GLN A 118 23.13 16.19 14.27
CA GLN A 118 23.13 17.48 14.98
C GLN A 118 22.10 17.39 16.10
N GLN A 119 22.63 17.36 17.30
CA GLN A 119 21.91 17.59 18.54
C GLN A 119 21.52 19.09 18.56
N ASP A 120 20.31 19.39 18.19
CA ASP A 120 19.65 20.65 18.51
C ASP A 120 18.42 20.30 19.34
N ASP A 121 18.45 20.64 20.63
CA ASP A 121 17.53 20.17 21.68
C ASP A 121 16.07 20.65 21.53
N THR A 122 15.71 21.22 20.38
CA THR A 122 14.39 21.84 20.15
C THR A 122 13.50 21.10 19.15
N TRP A 123 13.96 19.98 18.60
CA TRP A 123 13.22 19.24 17.58
C TRP A 123 12.47 18.04 18.16
N LEU A 124 11.20 18.26 18.42
CA LEU A 124 10.26 17.24 18.84
C LEU A 124 9.49 16.73 17.62
N SER A 125 9.04 15.48 17.66
CA SER A 125 8.11 14.92 16.66
C SER A 125 6.82 15.76 16.47
N ALA A 126 6.53 16.62 17.45
CA ALA A 126 5.42 17.57 17.40
C ALA A 126 5.41 18.43 16.14
N GLN A 127 6.56 18.94 15.69
CA GLN A 127 6.60 19.84 14.52
C GLN A 127 6.17 19.15 13.22
N GLN A 128 6.52 17.88 13.03
CA GLN A 128 6.12 17.11 11.84
C GLN A 128 4.63 16.77 11.81
N THR A 129 3.99 16.66 12.97
CA THR A 129 2.53 16.48 13.09
C THR A 129 1.79 17.82 13.08
N GLU A 130 2.40 18.89 13.61
CA GLU A 130 1.87 20.25 13.55
C GLU A 130 1.83 20.80 12.12
N GLN A 131 2.83 20.51 11.28
CA GLN A 131 2.81 20.87 9.85
C GLN A 131 1.53 20.40 9.16
N LEU A 132 1.05 19.21 9.52
CA LEU A 132 -0.18 18.61 8.98
C LEU A 132 -1.44 19.06 9.75
N ASN A 133 -1.34 19.89 10.77
CA ASN A 133 -2.41 20.17 11.75
C ASN A 133 -3.02 18.90 12.36
N LEU A 134 -2.24 17.81 12.43
CA LEU A 134 -2.66 16.53 12.99
C LEU A 134 -2.86 16.62 14.51
N HIS A 135 -2.09 17.47 15.19
CA HIS A 135 -2.24 17.76 16.63
C HIS A 135 -3.69 18.15 17.00
N LEU A 136 -4.44 18.82 16.11
CA LEU A 136 -5.85 19.16 16.35
C LEU A 136 -6.76 17.93 16.38
N LEU A 137 -6.48 16.88 15.61
CA LEU A 137 -7.18 15.59 15.73
C LEU A 137 -6.79 14.89 17.04
N HIS A 138 -5.51 14.95 17.43
CA HIS A 138 -5.06 14.40 18.72
C HIS A 138 -5.74 15.11 19.90
N GLU A 139 -5.82 16.43 19.91
CA GLU A 139 -6.54 17.21 20.92
C GLU A 139 -8.05 16.85 20.97
N ALA A 140 -8.64 16.50 19.84
CA ALA A 140 -10.00 16.00 19.74
C ALA A 140 -10.17 14.53 20.16
N GLY A 141 -9.07 13.83 20.52
CA GLY A 141 -9.07 12.46 21.02
C GLY A 141 -8.93 11.39 19.94
N PHE A 142 -8.53 11.75 18.71
CA PHE A 142 -8.37 10.82 17.60
C PHE A 142 -6.88 10.48 17.38
N HIS A 143 -6.47 9.27 17.80
CA HIS A 143 -5.09 8.75 17.74
C HIS A 143 -4.98 7.48 16.91
N GLY A 144 -5.96 7.17 16.05
CA GLY A 144 -5.99 5.98 15.21
C GLY A 144 -6.73 4.78 15.82
N GLN A 145 -7.39 4.93 16.94
CA GLN A 145 -8.13 3.85 17.59
C GLN A 145 -9.19 3.22 16.67
N GLY A 146 -9.27 1.89 16.68
CA GLY A 146 -10.17 1.10 15.84
C GLY A 146 -9.70 0.94 14.39
N ILE A 147 -8.49 1.43 14.06
CA ILE A 147 -7.85 1.26 12.74
C ILE A 147 -6.73 0.24 12.85
N THR A 148 -6.71 -0.73 11.95
CA THR A 148 -5.65 -1.74 11.83
C THR A 148 -4.73 -1.36 10.66
N MET A 149 -3.43 -1.27 10.94
CA MET A 149 -2.40 -0.88 9.97
C MET A 149 -1.43 -2.02 9.68
N ALA A 150 -1.03 -2.21 8.42
CA ALA A 150 0.14 -2.99 8.06
C ALA A 150 1.31 -2.06 7.74
N ILE A 151 2.46 -2.33 8.32
CA ILE A 151 3.72 -1.65 8.00
C ILE A 151 4.55 -2.65 7.20
N ILE A 152 4.76 -2.37 5.92
CA ILE A 152 5.48 -3.24 4.99
C ILE A 152 6.84 -2.60 4.71
N ASP A 153 7.93 -3.26 5.12
CA ASP A 153 9.28 -2.69 5.07
C ASP A 153 10.37 -3.80 5.05
N GLY A 154 11.64 -3.43 5.11
CA GLY A 154 12.80 -4.32 5.08
C GLY A 154 13.12 -5.03 6.40
N GLY A 155 12.27 -4.94 7.44
CA GLY A 155 12.45 -5.54 8.75
C GLY A 155 12.33 -4.52 9.89
N PHE A 156 12.33 -5.01 11.15
CA PHE A 156 11.92 -4.21 12.31
C PHE A 156 12.88 -4.38 13.49
N GLN A 157 14.17 -4.11 13.25
CA GLN A 157 15.24 -4.27 14.22
C GLN A 157 14.86 -3.77 15.61
N ASN A 158 14.96 -4.66 16.60
CA ASN A 158 14.77 -4.38 18.04
C ASN A 158 13.37 -3.86 18.44
N VAL A 159 12.37 -3.81 17.55
CA VAL A 159 11.01 -3.33 17.90
C VAL A 159 10.44 -4.12 19.08
N ASP A 160 10.72 -5.42 19.16
CA ASP A 160 10.29 -6.32 20.24
C ASP A 160 10.83 -5.95 21.64
N SER A 161 11.93 -5.21 21.70
CA SER A 161 12.68 -4.93 22.94
C SER A 161 12.91 -3.43 23.22
N MET A 162 12.62 -2.55 22.25
CA MET A 162 12.80 -1.11 22.42
C MET A 162 11.74 -0.51 23.36
N ALA A 163 12.21 0.32 24.32
CA ALA A 163 11.34 1.01 25.27
C ALA A 163 10.34 1.97 24.60
N ALA A 164 10.69 2.53 23.43
CA ALA A 164 9.78 3.40 22.67
C ALA A 164 8.49 2.71 22.19
N PHE A 165 8.51 1.39 22.10
CA PHE A 165 7.33 0.61 21.68
C PHE A 165 6.66 -0.14 22.85
N ASP A 166 7.18 -0.05 24.09
CA ASP A 166 6.55 -0.68 25.25
C ASP A 166 5.08 -0.24 25.44
N PRO A 167 4.72 1.05 25.27
CA PRO A 167 3.34 1.48 25.47
C PRO A 167 2.35 0.91 24.46
N ILE A 168 2.83 0.48 23.29
CA ILE A 168 1.97 -0.02 22.18
C ILE A 168 2.23 -1.49 21.86
N ARG A 169 2.96 -2.21 22.68
CA ARG A 169 3.40 -3.58 22.40
C ARG A 169 2.22 -4.54 22.20
N GLU A 170 1.16 -4.40 22.97
CA GLU A 170 -0.06 -5.20 22.83
C GLU A 170 -0.88 -4.85 21.56
N GLN A 171 -0.59 -3.71 20.93
CA GLN A 171 -1.22 -3.29 19.67
C GLN A 171 -0.51 -3.89 18.44
N ILE A 172 0.67 -4.52 18.60
CA ILE A 172 1.33 -5.30 17.55
C ILE A 172 0.67 -6.68 17.50
N LEU A 173 -0.29 -6.84 16.60
CA LEU A 173 -1.13 -8.04 16.48
C LEU A 173 -0.41 -9.22 15.84
N GLY A 174 0.63 -8.96 15.04
CA GLY A 174 1.40 -10.02 14.39
C GLY A 174 2.59 -9.48 13.60
N VAL A 175 3.52 -10.39 13.31
CA VAL A 175 4.76 -10.11 12.61
C VAL A 175 4.97 -11.20 11.58
N TYR A 176 5.26 -10.83 10.34
CA TYR A 176 5.35 -11.76 9.21
C TYR A 176 6.56 -11.44 8.34
N ASP A 177 7.16 -12.49 7.79
CA ASP A 177 8.30 -12.42 6.89
C ASP A 177 7.98 -13.05 5.55
N MET A 178 8.09 -12.28 4.47
CA MET A 178 7.86 -12.72 3.09
C MET A 178 9.18 -12.99 2.37
N THR A 179 10.31 -12.93 3.08
CA THR A 179 11.64 -13.13 2.46
C THR A 179 12.16 -14.54 2.67
N ASP A 180 13.30 -14.84 2.05
CA ASP A 180 14.07 -16.06 2.26
C ASP A 180 15.28 -15.84 3.18
N ASP A 181 15.41 -14.63 3.71
CA ASP A 181 16.53 -14.31 4.59
C ASP A 181 16.50 -15.17 5.86
N ALA A 182 17.65 -15.67 6.25
CA ALA A 182 17.78 -16.56 7.41
C ALA A 182 17.81 -15.81 8.75
N ASP A 183 17.88 -14.47 8.71
CA ASP A 183 17.91 -13.63 9.90
C ASP A 183 16.51 -13.30 10.42
N ASP A 184 16.43 -13.04 11.71
CA ASP A 184 15.19 -12.64 12.37
C ASP A 184 14.72 -11.27 11.85
N ILE A 185 13.41 -11.09 11.70
CA ILE A 185 12.78 -9.83 11.33
C ILE A 185 13.12 -8.68 12.29
N TYR A 186 13.42 -8.99 13.55
CA TYR A 186 13.93 -8.07 14.55
C TYR A 186 15.47 -8.00 14.58
N GLY A 187 16.14 -8.70 13.66
CA GLY A 187 17.58 -8.74 13.52
C GLY A 187 18.23 -7.43 13.10
N THR A 188 19.53 -7.44 12.99
CA THR A 188 20.36 -6.22 12.82
C THR A 188 20.21 -5.52 11.47
N THR A 189 19.56 -6.12 10.50
CA THR A 189 19.44 -5.60 9.15
C THR A 189 18.17 -4.77 8.90
N GLY A 190 17.15 -4.92 9.76
CA GLY A 190 15.83 -4.29 9.61
C GLY A 190 15.66 -2.88 10.18
N GLY A 191 16.71 -2.11 10.39
CA GLY A 191 16.63 -0.81 11.07
C GLY A 191 15.80 0.25 10.33
N HIS A 192 15.61 0.14 9.02
CA HIS A 192 14.80 1.07 8.25
C HIS A 192 13.32 1.00 8.64
N GLY A 193 12.71 -0.18 8.67
CA GLY A 193 11.31 -0.34 9.06
C GLY A 193 11.03 0.07 10.51
N THR A 194 11.99 -0.12 11.43
CA THR A 194 11.89 0.40 12.81
C THR A 194 11.76 1.91 12.84
N LYS A 195 12.57 2.63 12.04
CA LYS A 195 12.52 4.08 11.93
C LYS A 195 11.19 4.54 11.31
N CYS A 196 10.73 3.90 10.24
CA CYS A 196 9.43 4.14 9.64
C CYS A 196 8.30 3.92 10.65
N PHE A 197 8.31 2.80 11.34
CA PHE A 197 7.31 2.48 12.35
C PHE A 197 7.34 3.46 13.54
N SER A 198 8.52 3.97 13.90
CA SER A 198 8.63 4.96 14.98
C SER A 198 7.86 6.24 14.69
N THR A 199 7.77 6.68 13.43
CA THR A 199 6.99 7.88 13.05
C THR A 199 5.48 7.70 13.20
N ILE A 200 5.01 6.44 13.20
CA ILE A 200 3.59 6.11 13.42
C ILE A 200 3.31 5.89 14.91
N ALA A 201 4.12 5.09 15.60
CA ALA A 201 3.74 4.45 16.86
C ALA A 201 4.76 4.66 18.00
N GLY A 202 5.94 5.21 17.75
CA GLY A 202 6.97 5.38 18.77
C GLY A 202 6.55 6.38 19.85
N ILE A 203 6.83 6.06 21.12
CA ILE A 203 6.54 6.91 22.27
C ILE A 203 7.75 6.95 23.20
N THR A 204 8.26 8.17 23.45
CA THR A 204 9.23 8.45 24.49
C THR A 204 8.82 9.68 25.31
N SER A 205 9.65 10.18 26.23
CA SER A 205 9.34 11.39 27.01
C SER A 205 9.21 12.66 26.15
N ASP A 206 9.85 12.68 24.99
CA ASP A 206 10.02 13.85 24.10
C ASP A 206 9.67 13.55 22.63
N TYR A 207 9.10 12.36 22.38
CA TYR A 207 8.70 11.92 21.05
C TYR A 207 7.38 11.18 21.09
N THR A 208 6.49 11.50 20.13
CA THR A 208 5.21 10.79 19.94
C THR A 208 4.95 10.59 18.45
N GLY A 209 4.69 9.35 18.04
CA GLY A 209 4.30 9.00 16.68
C GLY A 209 2.90 9.50 16.32
N ALA A 210 2.56 9.45 15.04
CA ALA A 210 1.37 10.05 14.48
C ALA A 210 0.05 9.34 14.86
N ALA A 211 0.06 8.01 15.11
CA ALA A 211 -1.16 7.22 15.34
C ALA A 211 -0.98 6.16 16.43
N THR A 212 -0.66 6.57 17.64
CA THR A 212 -0.25 5.69 18.75
C THR A 212 -1.35 4.79 19.33
N ALA A 213 -2.61 4.93 18.91
CA ALA A 213 -3.71 4.10 19.36
C ALA A 213 -4.26 3.15 18.26
N ALA A 214 -3.62 3.05 17.11
CA ALA A 214 -3.94 2.07 16.08
C ALA A 214 -3.39 0.68 16.45
N GLU A 215 -3.84 -0.35 15.75
CA GLU A 215 -3.31 -1.72 15.84
C GLU A 215 -2.40 -2.01 14.64
N TYR A 216 -1.39 -2.87 14.80
CA TYR A 216 -0.34 -3.00 13.81
C TYR A 216 -0.03 -4.45 13.45
N TYR A 217 0.18 -4.68 12.16
CA TYR A 217 0.92 -5.83 11.64
C TYR A 217 2.24 -5.34 11.03
N LEU A 218 3.34 -6.00 11.37
CA LEU A 218 4.67 -5.71 10.84
C LEU A 218 5.03 -6.80 9.83
N ILE A 219 5.32 -6.40 8.58
CA ILE A 219 5.55 -7.37 7.50
C ILE A 219 6.85 -7.02 6.77
N ARG A 220 7.82 -7.95 6.78
CA ARG A 220 9.05 -7.82 6.00
C ARG A 220 8.82 -8.34 4.57
N SER A 221 9.19 -7.56 3.55
CA SER A 221 9.12 -7.94 2.14
C SER A 221 10.44 -7.82 1.39
N GLU A 222 11.45 -7.15 1.95
CA GLU A 222 12.74 -6.88 1.30
C GLU A 222 13.82 -7.87 1.71
N GLU A 223 14.58 -8.35 0.74
CA GLU A 223 15.77 -9.17 0.93
C GLU A 223 17.00 -8.27 1.14
N HIS A 224 17.87 -8.60 2.11
CA HIS A 224 19.00 -7.73 2.46
C HIS A 224 20.15 -7.73 1.47
N LEU A 225 20.30 -8.81 0.70
CA LEU A 225 21.48 -9.05 -0.12
C LEU A 225 21.24 -8.85 -1.60
N THR A 226 20.00 -8.76 -2.04
CA THR A 226 19.62 -8.68 -3.45
C THR A 226 18.54 -7.65 -3.67
N GLU A 227 18.57 -7.00 -4.84
CA GLU A 227 17.51 -6.15 -5.35
C GLU A 227 17.02 -6.78 -6.65
N SER A 228 15.91 -7.49 -6.62
CA SER A 228 15.41 -8.26 -7.76
C SER A 228 13.88 -8.15 -7.90
N PRO A 229 13.30 -8.42 -9.09
CA PRO A 229 11.86 -8.44 -9.25
C PRO A 229 11.11 -9.44 -8.35
N LYS A 230 11.81 -10.40 -7.70
CA LYS A 230 11.22 -11.27 -6.68
C LYS A 230 10.71 -10.49 -5.47
N GLU A 231 11.33 -9.35 -5.13
CA GLU A 231 10.86 -8.49 -4.03
C GLU A 231 9.50 -7.86 -4.33
N MET A 232 9.20 -7.58 -5.60
CA MET A 232 7.82 -7.22 -5.97
C MET A 232 6.83 -8.35 -5.69
N ASP A 233 7.23 -9.62 -5.84
CA ASP A 233 6.38 -10.77 -5.52
C ASP A 233 6.22 -10.93 -4.00
N ASN A 234 7.29 -10.71 -3.22
CA ASN A 234 7.24 -10.68 -1.75
C ASN A 234 6.29 -9.56 -1.27
N TRP A 235 6.37 -8.37 -1.89
CA TRP A 235 5.47 -7.26 -1.57
C TRP A 235 4.02 -7.58 -1.91
N VAL A 236 3.75 -8.23 -3.06
CA VAL A 236 2.39 -8.70 -3.42
C VAL A 236 1.87 -9.69 -2.39
N ALA A 237 2.70 -10.64 -1.93
CA ALA A 237 2.32 -11.56 -0.88
C ALA A 237 2.02 -10.84 0.46
N ALA A 238 2.81 -9.81 0.80
CA ALA A 238 2.61 -8.99 1.99
C ALA A 238 1.27 -8.23 1.97
N ILE A 239 0.94 -7.58 0.85
CA ILE A 239 -0.31 -6.82 0.74
C ILE A 239 -1.55 -7.72 0.66
N GLU A 240 -1.44 -8.89 0.05
CA GLU A 240 -2.49 -9.91 0.06
C GLU A 240 -2.71 -10.50 1.45
N LEU A 241 -1.65 -10.70 2.23
CA LEU A 241 -1.76 -11.08 3.64
C LEU A 241 -2.45 -10.00 4.45
N ALA A 242 -2.06 -8.73 4.28
CA ALA A 242 -2.71 -7.60 4.95
C ALA A 242 -4.22 -7.55 4.66
N ASP A 243 -4.63 -7.78 3.40
CA ASP A 243 -6.04 -7.89 3.02
C ASP A 243 -6.72 -9.08 3.70
N SER A 244 -6.07 -10.23 3.75
CA SER A 244 -6.58 -11.44 4.43
C SER A 244 -6.80 -11.25 5.92
N LEU A 245 -5.97 -10.42 6.56
CA LEU A 245 -6.06 -10.08 7.98
C LEU A 245 -7.11 -9.00 8.28
N GLY A 246 -7.63 -8.31 7.25
CA GLY A 246 -8.61 -7.24 7.41
C GLY A 246 -7.99 -5.88 7.76
N VAL A 247 -6.78 -5.61 7.29
CA VAL A 247 -6.09 -4.33 7.46
C VAL A 247 -6.85 -3.19 6.77
N ASP A 248 -6.90 -2.03 7.42
CA ASP A 248 -7.52 -0.82 6.90
C ASP A 248 -6.55 0.03 6.09
N ILE A 249 -5.33 0.19 6.60
CA ILE A 249 -4.29 1.03 6.01
C ILE A 249 -2.99 0.23 5.88
N ALA A 250 -2.38 0.21 4.70
CA ALA A 250 -1.01 -0.27 4.52
C ALA A 250 -0.08 0.92 4.29
N SER A 251 0.99 1.02 5.09
CA SER A 251 2.09 1.96 4.92
C SER A 251 3.29 1.23 4.35
N THR A 252 3.78 1.68 3.19
CA THR A 252 4.90 1.04 2.49
C THR A 252 5.96 2.09 2.14
N SER A 253 7.14 1.93 2.71
CA SER A 253 8.28 2.83 2.50
C SER A 253 9.29 2.25 1.51
N LEU A 254 8.80 1.58 0.48
CA LEU A 254 9.53 0.80 -0.50
C LEU A 254 9.21 1.27 -1.92
N GLY A 255 10.09 0.93 -2.87
CA GLY A 255 9.83 1.25 -4.27
C GLY A 255 10.80 0.57 -5.23
N TYR A 256 10.28 0.06 -6.34
CA TYR A 256 10.98 -0.75 -7.33
C TYR A 256 11.08 0.00 -8.66
N ALA A 257 12.29 0.18 -9.15
CA ALA A 257 12.58 0.74 -10.47
C ALA A 257 13.86 0.15 -11.06
N MET A 258 14.92 0.10 -10.28
CA MET A 258 16.24 -0.39 -10.68
C MET A 258 16.60 -1.63 -9.88
N PHE A 259 17.11 -2.64 -10.57
CA PHE A 259 17.47 -3.92 -9.98
C PHE A 259 18.96 -4.22 -10.17
N ASP A 260 19.49 -5.17 -9.41
CA ASP A 260 20.88 -5.62 -9.49
C ASP A 260 21.26 -6.14 -10.88
N THR A 261 20.30 -6.72 -11.58
CA THR A 261 20.43 -7.15 -12.97
C THR A 261 19.78 -6.09 -13.87
N GLU A 262 20.57 -5.39 -14.67
CA GLU A 262 20.14 -4.26 -15.51
C GLU A 262 18.96 -4.61 -16.44
N GLU A 263 18.90 -5.84 -16.93
CA GLU A 263 17.81 -6.31 -17.82
C GLU A 263 16.42 -6.32 -17.14
N PHE A 264 16.37 -6.30 -15.82
CA PHE A 264 15.13 -6.19 -15.05
C PHE A 264 14.73 -4.75 -14.74
N THR A 265 15.64 -3.79 -14.94
CA THR A 265 15.40 -2.39 -14.64
C THR A 265 14.19 -1.87 -15.44
N LEU A 266 13.24 -1.28 -14.73
CA LEU A 266 12.03 -0.73 -15.33
C LEU A 266 12.34 0.55 -16.09
N SER A 267 11.51 0.87 -17.06
CA SER A 267 11.53 2.15 -17.77
C SER A 267 10.46 3.09 -17.18
N TYR A 268 10.58 4.39 -17.48
CA TYR A 268 9.51 5.33 -17.10
C TYR A 268 8.14 4.95 -17.68
N ALA A 269 8.11 4.33 -18.86
CA ALA A 269 6.86 3.86 -19.47
C ALA A 269 6.13 2.81 -18.63
N ASP A 270 6.84 2.08 -17.77
CA ASP A 270 6.26 1.07 -16.87
C ASP A 270 5.62 1.70 -15.63
N MET A 271 5.83 3.01 -15.40
CA MET A 271 5.23 3.76 -14.29
C MET A 271 3.81 4.24 -14.66
N ASP A 272 2.97 3.33 -15.15
CA ASP A 272 1.60 3.56 -15.63
C ASP A 272 0.51 3.06 -14.66
N GLY A 273 0.93 2.50 -13.54
CA GLY A 273 0.05 1.91 -12.51
C GLY A 273 -0.45 0.50 -12.83
N GLN A 274 -0.06 -0.10 -13.98
CA GLN A 274 -0.58 -1.39 -14.43
C GLN A 274 0.50 -2.37 -14.87
N SER A 275 1.61 -1.88 -15.41
CA SER A 275 2.67 -2.70 -16.01
C SER A 275 3.40 -3.57 -15.01
N THR A 276 3.51 -3.16 -13.74
CA THR A 276 4.15 -3.96 -12.71
C THR A 276 3.13 -4.74 -11.88
N ARG A 277 3.51 -5.94 -11.40
CA ARG A 277 2.64 -6.76 -10.56
C ARG A 277 2.30 -6.07 -9.23
N CYS A 278 3.26 -5.36 -8.63
CA CYS A 278 3.01 -4.64 -7.39
C CYS A 278 2.05 -3.45 -7.58
N SER A 279 2.15 -2.67 -8.65
CA SER A 279 1.19 -1.59 -8.94
C SER A 279 -0.21 -2.12 -9.23
N HIS A 280 -0.31 -3.24 -9.97
CA HIS A 280 -1.59 -3.90 -10.19
C HIS A 280 -2.21 -4.41 -8.87
N ALA A 281 -1.41 -5.03 -8.00
CA ALA A 281 -1.87 -5.49 -6.68
C ALA A 281 -2.28 -4.32 -5.76
N ALA A 282 -1.57 -3.19 -5.82
CA ALA A 282 -1.93 -1.98 -5.08
C ALA A 282 -3.34 -1.47 -5.46
N GLN A 283 -3.68 -1.47 -6.74
CA GLN A 283 -5.03 -1.11 -7.19
C GLN A 283 -6.09 -2.11 -6.72
N ILE A 284 -5.76 -3.41 -6.71
CA ILE A 284 -6.68 -4.43 -6.18
C ILE A 284 -6.92 -4.18 -4.69
N ALA A 285 -5.88 -3.95 -3.90
CA ALA A 285 -5.99 -3.66 -2.47
C ALA A 285 -6.91 -2.45 -2.21
N SER A 286 -6.75 -1.37 -2.98
CA SER A 286 -7.63 -0.21 -2.89
C SER A 286 -9.10 -0.56 -3.19
N ARG A 287 -9.37 -1.33 -4.24
CA ARG A 287 -10.73 -1.81 -4.58
C ARG A 287 -11.32 -2.73 -3.51
N LYS A 288 -10.46 -3.44 -2.79
CA LYS A 288 -10.84 -4.30 -1.65
C LYS A 288 -11.03 -3.53 -0.34
N GLY A 289 -10.93 -2.20 -0.37
CA GLY A 289 -11.27 -1.31 0.75
C GLY A 289 -10.10 -0.95 1.65
N MET A 290 -8.87 -1.25 1.27
CA MET A 290 -7.66 -0.86 1.96
C MET A 290 -7.16 0.49 1.43
N LEU A 291 -6.71 1.39 2.30
CA LEU A 291 -5.98 2.60 1.92
C LEU A 291 -4.48 2.29 1.92
N LEU A 292 -3.84 2.43 0.76
CA LEU A 292 -2.40 2.32 0.65
C LEU A 292 -1.76 3.69 0.70
N VAL A 293 -0.71 3.82 1.51
CA VAL A 293 0.16 4.99 1.59
C VAL A 293 1.57 4.54 1.23
N VAL A 294 2.14 5.11 0.19
CA VAL A 294 3.36 4.63 -0.45
C VAL A 294 4.36 5.78 -0.60
N ALA A 295 5.63 5.55 -0.29
CA ALA A 295 6.68 6.53 -0.51
C ALA A 295 6.92 6.77 -2.01
N ALA A 296 7.12 8.02 -2.40
CA ALA A 296 7.33 8.38 -3.81
C ALA A 296 8.66 7.88 -4.39
N GLY A 297 9.66 7.64 -3.53
CA GLY A 297 11.04 7.34 -3.90
C GLY A 297 11.99 8.50 -3.65
N ASN A 298 13.31 8.20 -3.70
CA ASN A 298 14.37 9.16 -3.35
C ASN A 298 15.31 9.43 -4.54
N GLU A 299 14.75 9.48 -5.73
CA GLU A 299 15.48 9.57 -6.99
C GLU A 299 15.40 10.96 -7.66
N GLY A 300 14.72 11.94 -7.05
CA GLY A 300 14.43 13.24 -7.66
C GLY A 300 15.65 14.05 -8.15
N ASN A 301 16.82 13.83 -7.56
CA ASN A 301 18.09 14.41 -7.96
C ASN A 301 19.06 13.44 -8.63
N LYS A 302 18.57 12.26 -9.06
CA LYS A 302 19.33 11.23 -9.74
C LYS A 302 18.81 11.02 -11.18
N ASP A 303 19.48 10.16 -11.96
CA ASP A 303 19.14 9.91 -13.37
C ASP A 303 17.73 9.34 -13.55
N TRP A 304 17.24 8.50 -12.63
CA TRP A 304 15.87 7.97 -12.67
C TRP A 304 14.82 9.07 -12.50
N HIS A 305 14.98 9.97 -11.53
CA HIS A 305 14.18 11.16 -11.28
C HIS A 305 12.74 10.94 -10.83
N TYR A 306 12.04 9.94 -11.37
CA TYR A 306 10.60 9.72 -11.21
C TYR A 306 10.24 8.86 -9.99
N ILE A 307 8.95 8.77 -9.72
CA ILE A 307 8.38 7.80 -8.77
C ILE A 307 8.75 6.37 -9.16
N SER A 308 8.65 5.44 -8.19
CA SER A 308 8.91 4.01 -8.38
C SER A 308 7.64 3.20 -8.13
N ALA A 309 7.49 2.02 -8.75
CA ALA A 309 6.39 1.11 -8.45
C ALA A 309 6.48 0.63 -6.97
N PRO A 310 5.35 0.51 -6.23
CA PRO A 310 3.97 0.69 -6.63
C PRO A 310 3.41 2.11 -6.45
N ALA A 311 4.26 3.15 -6.24
CA ALA A 311 3.81 4.52 -6.02
C ALA A 311 3.08 5.11 -7.25
N ASP A 312 3.28 4.53 -8.43
CA ASP A 312 2.59 4.88 -9.67
C ASP A 312 1.14 4.37 -9.74
N ALA A 313 0.71 3.49 -8.83
CA ALA A 313 -0.63 2.91 -8.84
C ALA A 313 -1.72 3.98 -8.67
N ASP A 314 -2.89 3.74 -9.29
CA ASP A 314 -4.07 4.58 -9.08
C ASP A 314 -4.75 4.28 -7.74
N SER A 315 -5.54 5.24 -7.25
CA SER A 315 -6.40 5.08 -6.06
C SER A 315 -5.64 4.82 -4.75
N ILE A 316 -4.35 5.15 -4.68
CA ILE A 316 -3.50 5.12 -3.48
C ILE A 316 -3.05 6.54 -3.09
N LEU A 317 -2.38 6.70 -1.96
CA LEU A 317 -1.68 7.93 -1.58
C LEU A 317 -0.17 7.74 -1.74
N THR A 318 0.41 8.39 -2.73
CA THR A 318 1.87 8.49 -2.88
C THR A 318 2.37 9.75 -2.20
N VAL A 319 3.43 9.62 -1.39
CA VAL A 319 3.89 10.67 -0.50
C VAL A 319 5.29 11.13 -0.87
N GLY A 320 5.43 12.41 -1.23
CA GLY A 320 6.68 13.11 -1.43
C GLY A 320 7.24 13.68 -0.11
N ALA A 321 8.49 14.16 -0.15
CA ALA A 321 9.20 14.67 1.00
C ALA A 321 9.44 16.19 0.92
N VAL A 322 9.08 16.89 1.99
CA VAL A 322 9.42 18.31 2.24
C VAL A 322 10.23 18.45 3.53
N ASP A 323 10.81 19.61 3.75
CA ASP A 323 11.33 20.01 5.06
C ASP A 323 10.23 20.65 5.93
N ILE A 324 10.59 21.05 7.15
CA ILE A 324 9.65 21.67 8.08
C ILE A 324 9.23 23.09 7.66
N HIS A 325 9.88 23.69 6.67
CA HIS A 325 9.55 24.98 6.06
C HIS A 325 8.82 24.85 4.73
N ASP A 326 8.22 23.66 4.48
CA ASP A 326 7.44 23.34 3.29
C ASP A 326 8.23 23.34 1.97
N SER A 327 9.58 23.32 2.06
CA SER A 327 10.44 23.26 0.87
C SER A 327 10.64 21.82 0.44
N ILE A 328 10.47 21.52 -0.88
CA ILE A 328 10.67 20.16 -1.41
C ILE A 328 12.09 19.68 -1.15
N ALA A 329 12.22 18.45 -0.67
CA ALA A 329 13.50 17.80 -0.55
C ALA A 329 14.04 17.42 -1.94
N ALA A 330 15.28 17.77 -2.22
CA ALA A 330 15.87 17.60 -3.57
C ALA A 330 15.85 16.13 -4.05
N PHE A 331 15.88 15.18 -3.12
CA PHE A 331 15.82 13.74 -3.43
C PHE A 331 14.40 13.23 -3.71
N SER A 332 13.34 13.96 -3.28
CA SER A 332 11.97 13.49 -3.45
C SER A 332 11.67 13.22 -4.93
N SER A 333 11.26 12.00 -5.25
CA SER A 333 10.92 11.61 -6.63
C SER A 333 9.72 12.37 -7.17
N TRP A 334 9.68 12.56 -8.47
CA TRP A 334 8.73 13.39 -9.20
C TRP A 334 7.67 12.57 -9.92
N GLY A 335 6.49 13.16 -10.10
CA GLY A 335 5.56 12.78 -11.15
C GLY A 335 5.84 13.50 -12.48
N PRO A 336 4.88 13.45 -13.38
CA PRO A 336 3.67 12.63 -13.32
C PRO A 336 3.96 11.13 -13.49
N THR A 337 2.91 10.29 -13.45
CA THR A 337 3.01 8.91 -13.98
C THR A 337 3.15 8.92 -15.50
N ALA A 338 3.55 7.80 -16.09
CA ALA A 338 3.71 7.68 -17.54
C ALA A 338 2.38 7.91 -18.30
N ASP A 339 1.24 7.61 -17.68
CA ASP A 339 -0.09 7.88 -18.19
C ASP A 339 -0.65 9.27 -17.78
N GLY A 340 0.17 10.13 -17.15
CA GLY A 340 -0.10 11.55 -16.91
C GLY A 340 -0.90 11.89 -15.66
N ARG A 341 -1.02 10.96 -14.69
CA ARG A 341 -1.66 11.23 -13.38
C ARG A 341 -0.71 12.03 -12.47
N VAL A 342 -1.31 12.89 -11.64
CA VAL A 342 -0.57 13.64 -10.63
C VAL A 342 0.02 12.69 -9.58
N LYS A 343 1.32 12.74 -9.40
CA LYS A 343 2.11 12.06 -8.37
C LYS A 343 3.29 12.96 -7.97
N PRO A 344 3.76 12.87 -6.70
CA PRO A 344 3.04 12.24 -5.57
C PRO A 344 1.67 12.89 -5.37
N GLU A 345 0.73 12.29 -4.64
CA GLU A 345 -0.51 12.99 -4.32
C GLU A 345 -0.28 14.09 -3.28
N VAL A 346 0.49 13.81 -2.22
CA VAL A 346 0.73 14.75 -1.13
C VAL A 346 2.18 14.69 -0.65
N CYS A 347 2.58 15.67 0.16
CA CYS A 347 3.88 15.71 0.80
C CYS A 347 3.76 15.87 2.32
N ALA A 348 4.78 15.37 3.04
CA ALA A 348 4.98 15.60 4.46
C ALA A 348 6.48 15.71 4.77
N VAL A 349 6.84 16.01 6.03
CA VAL A 349 8.24 16.08 6.45
C VAL A 349 8.95 14.76 6.17
N GLY A 350 9.92 14.79 5.24
CA GLY A 350 10.79 13.68 4.89
C GLY A 350 12.28 14.11 4.88
N TYR A 351 12.55 15.40 5.08
CA TYR A 351 13.89 15.92 5.25
C TYR A 351 14.13 16.32 6.71
N GLN A 352 15.17 15.76 7.33
CA GLN A 352 15.45 15.98 8.77
C GLN A 352 14.30 15.51 9.67
N THR A 353 13.59 14.47 9.30
CA THR A 353 12.48 13.90 10.07
C THR A 353 12.98 13.34 11.39
N ALA A 354 12.29 13.65 12.48
CA ALA A 354 12.57 13.05 13.79
C ALA A 354 12.13 11.58 13.80
N LEU A 355 13.03 10.70 14.20
CA LEU A 355 12.91 9.24 14.20
C LEU A 355 13.49 8.66 15.48
N ILE A 356 13.16 7.42 15.80
CA ILE A 356 13.82 6.70 16.89
C ILE A 356 14.88 5.74 16.32
N ASP A 357 16.10 5.86 16.79
CA ASP A 357 17.20 4.98 16.42
C ASP A 357 16.97 3.57 16.97
N PRO A 358 17.05 2.51 16.11
CA PRO A 358 16.79 1.15 16.53
C PRO A 358 17.86 0.56 17.49
N ILE A 359 19.02 1.19 17.61
CA ILE A 359 20.14 0.65 18.39
C ILE A 359 20.10 1.18 19.83
N ASP A 360 19.92 2.48 20.00
CA ASP A 360 20.04 3.13 21.31
C ASP A 360 18.78 3.85 21.79
N ASN A 361 17.68 3.69 21.05
CA ASN A 361 16.35 4.24 21.40
C ASN A 361 16.34 5.77 21.56
N ARG A 362 17.28 6.48 20.93
CA ARG A 362 17.34 7.95 20.93
C ARG A 362 16.59 8.53 19.75
N VAL A 363 16.11 9.75 19.91
CA VAL A 363 15.59 10.53 18.79
C VAL A 363 16.75 10.97 17.90
N VAL A 364 16.68 10.64 16.63
CA VAL A 364 17.64 11.01 15.58
C VAL A 364 16.91 11.64 14.41
N ARG A 365 17.64 12.14 13.43
CA ARG A 365 17.06 12.70 12.19
C ARG A 365 17.43 11.87 10.99
N GLY A 366 16.45 11.65 10.11
CA GLY A 366 16.64 10.95 8.85
C GLY A 366 16.07 11.71 7.67
N ASN A 367 16.50 11.32 6.46
CA ASN A 367 16.04 11.89 5.21
C ASN A 367 15.49 10.76 4.33
N GLY A 368 14.31 10.94 3.77
CA GLY A 368 13.67 9.99 2.87
C GLY A 368 12.16 10.21 2.77
N THR A 369 11.59 9.98 1.60
CA THR A 369 10.14 9.84 1.41
C THR A 369 9.59 8.71 2.26
N SER A 370 10.45 7.73 2.59
CA SER A 370 10.18 6.63 3.51
C SER A 370 9.73 7.09 4.91
N PHE A 371 10.11 8.31 5.34
CA PHE A 371 9.72 8.86 6.64
C PHE A 371 8.50 9.78 6.55
N ALA A 372 8.29 10.42 5.41
CA ALA A 372 7.09 11.20 5.13
C ALA A 372 5.85 10.31 4.96
N CYS A 373 6.01 9.18 4.28
CA CYS A 373 4.95 8.21 4.01
C CYS A 373 4.24 7.74 5.30
N PRO A 374 4.92 7.20 6.31
CA PRO A 374 4.26 6.72 7.53
C PRO A 374 3.62 7.85 8.36
N ILE A 375 4.10 9.09 8.29
CA ILE A 375 3.43 10.23 8.94
C ILE A 375 2.05 10.46 8.30
N ILE A 376 1.94 10.41 6.97
CA ILE A 376 0.66 10.50 6.25
C ILE A 376 -0.22 9.27 6.55
N ALA A 377 0.36 8.08 6.64
CA ALA A 377 -0.39 6.88 7.02
C ALA A 377 -0.99 7.00 8.44
N GLY A 378 -0.22 7.54 9.39
CA GLY A 378 -0.70 7.84 10.74
C GLY A 378 -1.77 8.94 10.76
N MET A 379 -1.60 10.01 9.97
CA MET A 379 -2.64 11.03 9.77
C MET A 379 -3.93 10.41 9.23
N ALA A 380 -3.83 9.51 8.23
CA ALA A 380 -4.96 8.82 7.66
C ALA A 380 -5.68 7.93 8.70
N ALA A 381 -4.93 7.26 9.59
CA ALA A 381 -5.49 6.45 10.67
C ALA A 381 -6.27 7.32 11.67
N CYS A 382 -5.72 8.47 12.08
CA CYS A 382 -6.40 9.41 12.96
C CYS A 382 -7.67 9.99 12.31
N LEU A 383 -7.59 10.37 11.02
CA LEU A 383 -8.74 10.87 10.28
C LEU A 383 -9.83 9.79 10.14
N TRP A 384 -9.44 8.56 9.84
CA TRP A 384 -10.40 7.47 9.68
C TRP A 384 -11.04 7.06 11.01
N SER A 385 -10.29 7.10 12.11
CA SER A 385 -10.85 6.91 13.45
C SER A 385 -11.89 7.97 13.82
N ALA A 386 -11.74 9.20 13.30
CA ALA A 386 -12.73 10.28 13.45
C ALA A 386 -13.94 10.14 12.51
N LEU A 387 -13.80 9.37 11.42
CA LEU A 387 -14.82 9.17 10.38
C LEU A 387 -15.04 7.66 10.11
N PRO A 388 -15.48 6.87 11.08
CA PRO A 388 -15.47 5.40 11.00
C PRO A 388 -16.39 4.82 9.92
N THR A 389 -17.31 5.60 9.38
CA THR A 389 -18.20 5.19 8.28
C THR A 389 -17.68 5.56 6.88
N ALA A 390 -16.58 6.31 6.81
CA ALA A 390 -15.99 6.70 5.54
C ALA A 390 -15.33 5.48 4.85
N SER A 391 -15.34 5.47 3.52
CA SER A 391 -14.58 4.49 2.76
C SER A 391 -13.09 4.90 2.67
N ASN A 392 -12.22 3.94 2.32
CA ASN A 392 -10.81 4.23 2.03
C ASN A 392 -10.67 5.33 0.96
N ILE A 393 -11.49 5.31 -0.07
CA ILE A 393 -11.49 6.32 -1.13
C ILE A 393 -11.92 7.68 -0.59
N GLU A 394 -12.91 7.73 0.29
CA GLU A 394 -13.32 8.99 0.91
C GLU A 394 -12.21 9.57 1.80
N ILE A 395 -11.54 8.76 2.61
CA ILE A 395 -10.40 9.20 3.43
C ILE A 395 -9.29 9.75 2.53
N ARG A 396 -8.93 9.02 1.46
CA ARG A 396 -7.95 9.46 0.47
C ARG A 396 -8.31 10.82 -0.12
N GLU A 397 -9.53 10.98 -0.62
CA GLU A 397 -9.99 12.21 -1.25
C GLU A 397 -10.02 13.40 -0.28
N ARG A 398 -10.38 13.18 0.97
CA ARG A 398 -10.34 14.22 2.01
C ARG A 398 -8.92 14.69 2.27
N ILE A 399 -7.95 13.78 2.33
CA ILE A 399 -6.53 14.11 2.49
C ILE A 399 -6.05 14.93 1.29
N ILE A 400 -6.28 14.47 0.07
CA ILE A 400 -5.88 15.16 -1.17
C ILE A 400 -6.49 16.57 -1.25
N ARG A 401 -7.78 16.71 -1.00
CA ARG A 401 -8.50 18.00 -1.06
C ARG A 401 -8.09 18.99 0.02
N SER A 402 -7.50 18.52 1.10
CA SER A 402 -6.96 19.38 2.15
C SER A 402 -5.55 19.89 1.87
N GLY A 403 -4.94 19.48 0.76
CA GLY A 403 -3.63 19.91 0.33
C GLY A 403 -3.60 21.39 -0.07
N ASP A 404 -2.55 22.10 0.34
CA ASP A 404 -2.37 23.55 0.13
C ASP A 404 -2.23 23.93 -1.35
N ARG A 405 -2.05 22.95 -2.25
CA ARG A 405 -1.93 23.12 -3.71
C ARG A 405 -3.04 22.40 -4.48
N TYR A 406 -4.15 22.05 -3.83
CA TYR A 406 -5.22 21.27 -4.45
C TYR A 406 -5.71 21.85 -5.80
N ASP A 407 -5.87 23.17 -5.89
CA ASP A 407 -6.35 23.83 -7.11
C ASP A 407 -5.27 24.02 -8.20
N SER A 408 -4.00 23.75 -7.88
CA SER A 408 -2.86 23.89 -8.80
C SER A 408 -1.76 22.88 -8.45
N PRO A 409 -1.97 21.60 -8.74
CA PRO A 409 -1.01 20.55 -8.40
C PRO A 409 0.29 20.69 -9.19
N HIS A 410 1.36 20.13 -8.66
CA HIS A 410 2.71 20.22 -9.20
C HIS A 410 3.41 18.87 -9.18
N ASP A 411 4.24 18.55 -10.17
CA ASP A 411 4.90 17.25 -10.31
C ASP A 411 5.79 16.83 -9.12
N GLN A 412 6.26 17.79 -8.31
CA GLN A 412 7.06 17.51 -7.12
C GLN A 412 6.23 17.46 -5.84
N TYR A 413 5.23 18.35 -5.73
CA TYR A 413 4.44 18.50 -4.52
C TYR A 413 3.09 17.77 -4.58
N GLY A 414 2.68 17.36 -5.76
CA GLY A 414 1.32 16.88 -5.97
C GLY A 414 0.30 17.95 -5.62
N TYR A 415 -0.68 17.58 -4.83
CA TYR A 415 -1.69 18.50 -4.27
C TYR A 415 -1.20 19.23 -3.02
N GLY A 416 0.10 19.10 -2.68
CA GLY A 416 0.75 19.83 -1.62
C GLY A 416 0.73 19.14 -0.26
N ILE A 417 0.86 19.93 0.81
CA ILE A 417 0.90 19.47 2.19
C ILE A 417 -0.54 19.41 2.72
N PRO A 418 -1.04 18.24 3.14
CA PRO A 418 -2.42 18.11 3.59
C PRO A 418 -2.61 18.67 5.00
N ASN A 419 -3.84 19.08 5.30
CA ASN A 419 -4.27 19.56 6.59
C ASN A 419 -5.29 18.61 7.21
N ALA A 420 -4.93 17.91 8.28
CA ALA A 420 -5.74 16.88 8.92
C ALA A 420 -7.07 17.44 9.46
N TRP A 421 -7.05 18.62 10.06
CA TRP A 421 -8.25 19.26 10.57
C TRP A 421 -9.21 19.69 9.47
N GLN A 422 -8.68 20.23 8.37
CA GLN A 422 -9.48 20.55 7.19
C GLN A 422 -10.06 19.29 6.56
N ALA A 423 -9.26 18.22 6.42
CA ALA A 423 -9.73 16.92 5.91
C ALA A 423 -10.89 16.36 6.75
N TYR A 424 -10.85 16.54 8.06
CA TYR A 424 -11.93 16.12 8.98
C TYR A 424 -13.19 16.98 8.82
N THR A 425 -13.06 18.29 8.77
CA THR A 425 -14.19 19.25 8.83
C THR A 425 -14.81 19.56 7.48
N GLN A 426 -14.09 19.31 6.37
CA GLN A 426 -14.61 19.61 5.02
C GLN A 426 -15.75 18.67 4.61
N SER A 427 -16.73 19.24 3.87
CA SER A 427 -17.71 18.42 3.15
C SER A 427 -17.13 17.99 1.82
N THR A 428 -17.03 16.69 1.57
CA THR A 428 -16.45 16.17 0.31
C THR A 428 -17.38 16.30 -0.89
N GLY A 429 -18.66 16.56 -0.67
CA GLY A 429 -19.67 16.45 -1.72
C GLY A 429 -19.88 15.01 -2.23
N LEU A 430 -19.09 14.05 -1.73
CA LEU A 430 -19.36 12.62 -1.89
C LEU A 430 -20.52 12.30 -0.94
N MET A 431 -21.71 12.12 -1.50
CA MET A 431 -22.83 11.63 -0.71
C MET A 431 -22.54 10.21 -0.29
N THR A 432 -22.22 10.01 1.00
CA THR A 432 -22.42 8.68 1.60
C THR A 432 -23.90 8.39 1.50
N PRO A 433 -24.33 7.22 0.99
CA PRO A 433 -25.74 6.86 1.06
C PRO A 433 -26.14 6.86 2.54
N SER A 434 -26.96 7.83 2.94
CA SER A 434 -27.49 7.84 4.30
C SER A 434 -28.28 6.53 4.50
N LYS A 435 -28.05 5.83 5.61
CA LYS A 435 -28.90 4.69 6.02
C LYS A 435 -30.33 5.22 6.14
N GLY A 436 -31.09 5.17 5.06
CA GLY A 436 -32.48 5.66 5.02
C GLY A 436 -32.94 6.21 3.68
N GLU A 437 -32.03 6.52 2.73
CA GLU A 437 -32.46 6.96 1.41
C GLU A 437 -32.93 5.78 0.56
N GLN A 438 -34.11 5.93 -0.04
CA GLN A 438 -34.71 4.91 -0.89
C GLN A 438 -33.72 4.58 -2.03
N LYS A 439 -33.26 3.32 -2.06
CA LYS A 439 -32.39 2.82 -3.13
C LYS A 439 -33.02 3.14 -4.49
N ALA A 440 -32.25 3.76 -5.36
CA ALA A 440 -32.64 3.93 -6.75
C ALA A 440 -33.06 2.58 -7.35
N GLN A 441 -34.27 2.46 -7.87
CA GLN A 441 -34.78 1.24 -8.46
C GLN A 441 -34.53 1.25 -9.96
N LYS A 442 -33.94 0.19 -10.48
CA LYS A 442 -33.83 -0.05 -11.92
C LYS A 442 -35.10 -0.71 -12.40
N VAL A 443 -35.79 -0.13 -13.36
CA VAL A 443 -37.02 -0.66 -13.96
C VAL A 443 -36.92 -0.70 -15.48
N ILE A 444 -37.49 -1.69 -16.11
CA ILE A 444 -37.61 -1.75 -17.57
C ILE A 444 -39.03 -1.31 -17.94
N ILE A 445 -39.16 -0.19 -18.68
CA ILE A 445 -40.42 0.32 -19.20
C ILE A 445 -40.33 0.33 -20.72
N ASN A 446 -41.22 -0.39 -21.38
CA ASN A 446 -41.23 -0.54 -22.85
C ASN A 446 -39.88 -0.97 -23.46
N GLY A 447 -39.17 -1.93 -22.79
CA GLY A 447 -37.88 -2.46 -23.23
C GLY A 447 -36.66 -1.55 -22.98
N GLN A 448 -36.86 -0.38 -22.36
CA GLN A 448 -35.79 0.55 -21.99
C GLN A 448 -35.54 0.54 -20.49
N LEU A 449 -34.29 0.59 -20.09
CA LEU A 449 -33.88 0.67 -18.68
C LEU A 449 -34.02 2.11 -18.16
N TRP A 450 -34.70 2.24 -17.02
CA TRP A 450 -34.93 3.51 -16.34
C TRP A 450 -34.45 3.37 -14.87
N ILE A 451 -34.08 4.50 -14.28
CA ILE A 451 -33.70 4.61 -12.87
C ILE A 451 -34.78 5.46 -12.18
N ILE A 452 -35.43 4.90 -11.16
CA ILE A 452 -36.35 5.65 -10.30
C ILE A 452 -35.61 5.99 -9.01
N HIS A 453 -35.50 7.29 -8.70
CA HIS A 453 -34.91 7.81 -7.48
C HIS A 453 -35.79 8.94 -6.94
N GLU A 454 -36.16 8.85 -5.67
CA GLU A 454 -37.07 9.81 -5.00
C GLU A 454 -38.38 10.10 -5.77
N GLY A 455 -38.92 9.08 -6.43
CA GLY A 455 -40.14 9.20 -7.22
C GLY A 455 -40.00 9.89 -8.58
N GLU A 456 -38.76 10.25 -8.95
CA GLU A 456 -38.40 10.78 -10.25
C GLU A 456 -37.80 9.71 -11.16
N VAL A 457 -37.99 9.82 -12.48
CA VAL A 457 -37.54 8.82 -13.44
C VAL A 457 -36.44 9.41 -14.31
N TYR A 458 -35.32 8.69 -14.39
CA TYR A 458 -34.13 9.09 -15.16
C TYR A 458 -33.79 8.02 -16.21
N ASN A 459 -33.25 8.41 -17.35
CA ASN A 459 -32.65 7.47 -18.29
C ASN A 459 -31.26 7.02 -17.81
N ILE A 460 -30.63 6.07 -18.51
CA ILE A 460 -29.33 5.48 -18.15
C ILE A 460 -28.15 6.48 -18.15
N ILE A 461 -28.31 7.66 -18.72
CA ILE A 461 -27.30 8.74 -18.73
C ILE A 461 -27.63 9.85 -17.72
N GLY A 462 -28.60 9.62 -16.80
CA GLY A 462 -28.95 10.55 -15.73
C GLY A 462 -29.85 11.72 -16.15
N VAL A 463 -30.40 11.70 -17.36
CA VAL A 463 -31.35 12.75 -17.83
C VAL A 463 -32.74 12.44 -17.29
N LYS A 464 -33.34 13.39 -16.56
CA LYS A 464 -34.70 13.30 -16.02
C LYS A 464 -35.73 13.27 -17.14
N SER A 465 -36.66 12.31 -17.07
CA SER A 465 -37.79 12.24 -18.00
C SER A 465 -38.76 13.38 -17.75
N ALA A 466 -39.07 14.19 -18.75
CA ALA A 466 -40.10 15.19 -18.63
C ALA A 466 -41.49 14.52 -18.45
N ARG A 467 -42.08 14.64 -17.26
CA ARG A 467 -43.45 14.16 -16.99
C ARG A 467 -44.45 14.96 -17.81
N ASN A 468 -45.18 14.29 -18.66
CA ASN A 468 -46.46 14.79 -19.12
C ASN A 468 -47.47 14.68 -17.97
N GLU A 469 -47.95 15.79 -17.41
CA GLU A 469 -48.88 15.89 -16.29
C GLU A 469 -50.31 15.39 -16.54
N LYS A 470 -50.51 14.52 -17.50
CA LYS A 470 -51.84 13.93 -17.76
C LYS A 470 -51.81 12.41 -17.79
N LYS A 471 -51.79 11.77 -16.59
CA LYS A 471 -52.42 10.48 -16.30
C LYS A 471 -52.08 10.05 -14.86
N ARG A 472 -52.63 10.77 -13.87
CA ARG A 472 -52.92 10.18 -12.56
C ARG A 472 -54.32 9.53 -12.69
N SER A 473 -54.36 8.24 -12.95
CA SER A 473 -55.38 7.30 -12.46
C SER A 473 -55.09 5.92 -13.08
N ASN A 474 -55.04 4.91 -12.21
CA ASN A 474 -55.01 3.48 -12.51
C ASN A 474 -53.69 2.89 -12.97
N CYS A 475 -52.87 2.52 -11.95
CA CYS A 475 -52.11 1.29 -11.95
C CYS A 475 -51.42 1.07 -10.58
N PHE A 476 -52.24 0.91 -9.52
CA PHE A 476 -51.82 0.20 -8.30
C PHE A 476 -53.04 -0.60 -7.83
N HIS A 477 -53.19 -1.82 -8.35
CA HIS A 477 -53.84 -2.99 -7.75
C HIS A 477 -53.72 -4.12 -8.78
N ASN A 478 -52.68 -4.96 -8.59
CA ASN A 478 -52.72 -6.42 -8.53
C ASN A 478 -51.29 -6.93 -8.30
#